data_a153cd198b63fb8227eda83fa3a74154
#
_entry.id   a153cd198b63fb8227eda83fa3a74154
#
_cell.length_a   1.000
_cell.length_b   1.000
_cell.length_c   1.000
_cell.angle_alpha   90.00
_cell.angle_beta   90.00
_cell.angle_gamma   90.00
#
_symmetry.space_group_name_H-M   'P 1'
#
loop_
_entity.id
_entity.type
_entity.pdbx_description
1 polymer ?
#
loop_
_entity_poly.entity_id
_entity_poly.type
_entity_poly.pdbx_seq_one_letter_code
_entity_poly.pdbx_strand_id
1 'polypeptide(L)'
;MKKIISIVAIVATLSMAGTQQVLAQKFAYVNSEELISLMPEYATASKELETYVKEFDQTMEKMKKEFQVKYDEYIKTEKTLTENMKDIKQTELKTLDEKLQSFQQTAQEKIQAKQKALIEPITVKAEKAIKEVAAANGISYVFDMVSTGIIVAPPGDDMLPLLKTKLNLKVAASAPAAGGNAGGTPKPAPKKTN
;
A
#
# COMPACT_ATOMS: atom_id res chain seq x y z
N MET A 1 -37.07 6.90 -67.09
CA MET A 1 -36.98 5.72 -66.19
C MET A 1 -35.52 5.29 -65.87
N LYS A 2 -34.66 5.13 -66.90
CA LYS A 2 -33.27 4.69 -66.68
C LYS A 2 -32.41 5.64 -65.71
N LYS A 3 -32.67 6.95 -65.82
CA LYS A 3 -31.95 7.95 -64.98
C LYS A 3 -32.32 7.91 -63.46
N ILE A 4 -33.58 7.55 -63.17
CA ILE A 4 -34.09 7.46 -61.77
C ILE A 4 -33.57 6.18 -61.13
N ILE A 5 -33.44 5.09 -61.86
CA ILE A 5 -32.86 3.82 -61.35
C ILE A 5 -31.37 3.99 -60.99
N SER A 6 -30.64 4.77 -61.81
CA SER A 6 -29.20 5.06 -61.48
C SER A 6 -29.02 5.89 -60.19
N ILE A 7 -29.91 6.83 -59.93
CA ILE A 7 -29.83 7.66 -58.71
C ILE A 7 -30.17 6.82 -57.46
N VAL A 8 -31.15 5.93 -57.54
CA VAL A 8 -31.52 5.03 -56.45
C VAL A 8 -30.40 4.03 -56.14
N ALA A 9 -29.70 3.53 -57.17
CA ALA A 9 -28.54 2.65 -56.99
C ALA A 9 -27.37 3.35 -56.31
N ILE A 10 -27.13 4.62 -56.61
CA ILE A 10 -26.05 5.40 -56.00
C ILE A 10 -26.38 5.72 -54.51
N VAL A 11 -27.62 6.02 -54.18
CA VAL A 11 -28.04 6.26 -52.79
C VAL A 11 -27.98 4.97 -51.96
N ALA A 12 -28.34 3.82 -52.53
CA ALA A 12 -28.25 2.52 -51.85
C ALA A 12 -26.81 2.10 -51.56
N THR A 13 -25.84 2.41 -52.44
CA THR A 13 -24.42 2.12 -52.21
C THR A 13 -23.77 3.05 -51.17
N LEU A 14 -24.24 4.30 -51.02
CA LEU A 14 -23.76 5.23 -49.98
C LEU A 14 -24.27 4.85 -48.59
N SER A 15 -25.39 4.16 -48.47
CA SER A 15 -25.94 3.72 -47.17
C SER A 15 -25.22 2.50 -46.59
N MET A 16 -24.42 1.80 -47.38
CA MET A 16 -23.60 0.66 -46.92
C MET A 16 -22.19 1.06 -46.45
N ALA A 17 -21.83 2.35 -46.52
CA ALA A 17 -20.57 2.84 -46.06
C ALA A 17 -20.56 2.94 -44.53
N GLY A 18 -20.28 1.80 -43.86
CA GLY A 18 -19.52 1.72 -42.62
C GLY A 18 -20.21 2.26 -41.39
N THR A 19 -21.03 1.46 -40.73
CA THR A 19 -20.99 1.44 -39.27
C THR A 19 -19.64 0.86 -38.84
N GLN A 20 -18.60 1.67 -38.88
CA GLN A 20 -17.38 1.35 -38.15
C GLN A 20 -17.76 1.35 -36.67
N GLN A 21 -17.89 0.17 -36.07
CA GLN A 21 -17.95 0.05 -34.64
C GLN A 21 -16.63 0.60 -34.12
N VAL A 22 -16.65 1.84 -33.68
CA VAL A 22 -15.57 2.39 -32.86
C VAL A 22 -15.55 1.51 -31.60
N LEU A 23 -14.64 0.58 -31.55
CA LEU A 23 -14.39 -0.18 -30.34
C LEU A 23 -13.96 0.85 -29.29
N ALA A 24 -14.90 1.31 -28.49
CA ALA A 24 -14.60 2.22 -27.40
C ALA A 24 -13.60 1.51 -26.49
N GLN A 25 -12.41 2.10 -26.34
CA GLN A 25 -11.40 1.59 -25.43
C GLN A 25 -11.97 1.63 -24.01
N LYS A 26 -12.05 0.47 -23.39
CA LYS A 26 -12.50 0.39 -22.00
C LYS A 26 -11.32 0.72 -21.07
N PHE A 27 -11.58 1.63 -20.17
CA PHE A 27 -10.70 1.99 -19.09
C PHE A 27 -11.24 1.42 -17.79
N ALA A 28 -10.34 1.13 -16.86
CA ALA A 28 -10.72 0.75 -15.51
C ALA A 28 -9.64 1.26 -14.54
N TYR A 29 -9.95 1.22 -13.27
CA TYR A 29 -8.99 1.55 -12.21
C TYR A 29 -9.02 0.49 -11.11
N VAL A 30 -7.97 0.47 -10.34
CA VAL A 30 -7.84 -0.38 -9.16
C VAL A 30 -7.03 0.38 -8.10
N ASN A 31 -7.34 0.18 -6.84
CA ASN A 31 -6.46 0.52 -5.73
C ASN A 31 -5.59 -0.70 -5.43
N SER A 32 -4.33 -0.66 -5.89
CA SER A 32 -3.41 -1.78 -5.75
C SER A 32 -3.05 -2.07 -4.28
N GLU A 33 -2.95 -1.04 -3.44
CA GLU A 33 -2.69 -1.21 -2.01
C GLU A 33 -3.85 -1.89 -1.30
N GLU A 34 -5.09 -1.49 -1.60
CA GLU A 34 -6.27 -2.14 -1.05
C GLU A 34 -6.34 -3.60 -1.50
N LEU A 35 -6.13 -3.89 -2.79
CA LEU A 35 -6.10 -5.25 -3.30
C LEU A 35 -5.07 -6.11 -2.57
N ILE A 36 -3.83 -5.64 -2.46
CA ILE A 36 -2.74 -6.35 -1.79
C ILE A 36 -3.07 -6.58 -0.32
N SER A 37 -3.60 -5.58 0.37
CA SER A 37 -3.96 -5.68 1.80
C SER A 37 -5.03 -6.74 2.10
N LEU A 38 -5.90 -7.01 1.12
CA LEU A 38 -6.95 -8.03 1.23
C LEU A 38 -6.45 -9.44 0.93
N MET A 39 -5.26 -9.61 0.37
CA MET A 39 -4.70 -10.92 0.06
C MET A 39 -4.25 -11.64 1.34
N PRO A 40 -4.58 -12.93 1.53
CA PRO A 40 -4.19 -13.68 2.73
C PRO A 40 -2.67 -13.78 2.90
N GLU A 41 -1.93 -13.79 1.80
CA GLU A 41 -0.47 -13.78 1.82
C GLU A 41 0.10 -12.51 2.45
N TYR A 42 -0.58 -11.36 2.28
CA TYR A 42 -0.17 -10.11 2.91
C TYR A 42 -0.26 -10.17 4.44
N ALA A 43 -1.32 -10.76 4.97
CA ALA A 43 -1.46 -10.93 6.41
C ALA A 43 -0.34 -11.83 6.99
N THR A 44 0.05 -12.87 6.26
CA THR A 44 1.16 -13.74 6.63
C THR A 44 2.50 -13.00 6.56
N ALA A 45 2.74 -12.27 5.48
CA ALA A 45 3.95 -11.47 5.27
C ALA A 45 4.10 -10.37 6.33
N SER A 46 3.00 -9.70 6.69
CA SER A 46 2.99 -8.68 7.74
C SER A 46 3.36 -9.25 9.10
N LYS A 47 2.81 -10.42 9.45
CA LYS A 47 3.15 -11.10 10.71
C LYS A 47 4.61 -11.57 10.75
N GLU A 48 5.13 -12.06 9.63
CA GLU A 48 6.52 -12.47 9.51
C GLU A 48 7.45 -11.26 9.65
N LEU A 49 7.12 -10.14 9.00
CA LEU A 49 7.88 -8.90 9.12
C LEU A 49 7.85 -8.35 10.55
N GLU A 50 6.69 -8.36 11.21
CA GLU A 50 6.55 -7.95 12.61
C GLU A 50 7.45 -8.77 13.53
N THR A 51 7.47 -10.08 13.35
CA THR A 51 8.35 -10.97 14.11
C THR A 51 9.82 -10.64 13.87
N TYR A 52 10.18 -10.41 12.62
CA TYR A 52 11.54 -10.06 12.23
C TYR A 52 12.01 -8.72 12.83
N VAL A 53 11.15 -7.70 12.79
CA VAL A 53 11.42 -6.39 13.43
C VAL A 53 11.62 -6.56 14.93
N LYS A 54 10.76 -7.34 15.60
CA LYS A 54 10.83 -7.59 17.04
C LYS A 54 12.17 -8.24 17.46
N GLU A 55 12.75 -9.09 16.64
CA GLU A 55 14.08 -9.68 16.92
C GLU A 55 15.17 -8.62 16.92
N PHE A 56 15.14 -7.65 16.00
CA PHE A 56 16.07 -6.52 16.00
C PHE A 56 15.86 -5.62 17.20
N ASP A 57 14.62 -5.30 17.55
CA ASP A 57 14.30 -4.48 18.72
C ASP A 57 14.83 -5.11 20.01
N GLN A 58 14.62 -6.42 20.20
CA GLN A 58 15.12 -7.14 21.36
C GLN A 58 16.66 -7.13 21.41
N THR A 59 17.31 -7.25 20.26
CA THR A 59 18.78 -7.21 20.20
C THR A 59 19.30 -5.80 20.52
N MET A 60 18.66 -4.77 19.96
CA MET A 60 18.97 -3.38 20.24
C MET A 60 18.83 -3.04 21.72
N GLU A 61 17.75 -3.49 22.36
CA GLU A 61 17.52 -3.30 23.79
C GLU A 61 18.60 -3.97 24.65
N LYS A 62 19.03 -5.18 24.29
CA LYS A 62 20.14 -5.86 24.98
C LYS A 62 21.45 -5.08 24.86
N MET A 63 21.75 -4.59 23.66
CA MET A 63 22.99 -3.80 23.43
C MET A 63 22.96 -2.47 24.18
N LYS A 64 21.81 -1.76 24.18
CA LYS A 64 21.62 -0.52 24.96
C LYS A 64 21.80 -0.77 26.47
N LYS A 65 21.22 -1.87 26.96
CA LYS A 65 21.35 -2.25 28.36
C LYS A 65 22.80 -2.56 28.73
N GLU A 66 23.52 -3.27 27.86
CA GLU A 66 24.95 -3.55 28.07
C GLU A 66 25.78 -2.25 28.15
N PHE A 67 25.53 -1.34 27.19
CA PHE A 67 26.18 -0.02 27.19
C PHE A 67 25.89 0.73 28.51
N GLN A 68 24.63 0.79 28.92
CA GLN A 68 24.20 1.50 30.13
C GLN A 68 24.89 0.92 31.39
N VAL A 69 24.92 -0.41 31.52
CA VAL A 69 25.58 -1.05 32.67
C VAL A 69 27.09 -0.71 32.72
N LYS A 70 27.79 -0.77 31.58
CA LYS A 70 29.21 -0.44 31.49
C LYS A 70 29.48 1.05 31.73
N TYR A 71 28.60 1.91 31.26
CA TYR A 71 28.69 3.34 31.50
C TYR A 71 28.49 3.68 32.97
N ASP A 72 27.49 3.10 33.63
CA ASP A 72 27.24 3.30 35.05
C ASP A 72 28.41 2.78 35.92
N GLU A 73 29.00 1.65 35.53
CA GLU A 73 30.19 1.10 36.17
C GLU A 73 31.40 2.06 36.06
N TYR A 74 31.61 2.59 34.83
CA TYR A 74 32.67 3.57 34.59
C TYR A 74 32.51 4.81 35.47
N ILE A 75 31.33 5.42 35.49
CA ILE A 75 31.03 6.62 36.29
C ILE A 75 31.26 6.37 37.78
N LYS A 76 30.88 5.20 38.32
CA LYS A 76 31.07 4.86 39.72
C LYS A 76 32.55 4.69 40.10
N THR A 77 33.36 4.19 39.18
CA THR A 77 34.76 3.81 39.47
C THR A 77 35.77 4.82 38.93
N GLU A 78 35.38 5.77 38.08
CA GLU A 78 36.27 6.72 37.38
C GLU A 78 37.31 7.39 38.28
N LYS A 79 36.89 7.81 39.48
CA LYS A 79 37.77 8.51 40.44
C LYS A 79 38.85 7.61 41.06
N THR A 80 38.67 6.30 41.00
CA THR A 80 39.59 5.30 41.59
C THR A 80 40.41 4.57 40.54
N LEU A 81 40.11 4.75 39.24
CA LEU A 81 40.84 4.13 38.14
C LEU A 81 42.17 4.88 37.86
N THR A 82 43.18 4.13 37.45
CA THR A 82 44.40 4.69 36.84
C THR A 82 44.07 5.25 35.45
N GLU A 83 44.86 6.20 34.94
CA GLU A 83 44.64 6.78 33.61
C GLU A 83 44.58 5.71 32.52
N ASN A 84 45.46 4.73 32.53
CA ASN A 84 45.44 3.62 31.56
C ASN A 84 44.14 2.82 31.64
N MET A 85 43.57 2.58 32.82
CA MET A 85 42.28 1.90 32.97
C MET A 85 41.11 2.75 32.53
N LYS A 86 41.18 4.07 32.71
CA LYS A 86 40.16 5.00 32.15
C LYS A 86 40.14 4.94 30.63
N ASP A 87 41.29 5.00 29.98
CA ASP A 87 41.42 4.92 28.52
C ASP A 87 40.84 3.61 27.98
N ILE A 88 41.12 2.49 28.65
CA ILE A 88 40.56 1.18 28.26
C ILE A 88 39.01 1.19 28.34
N LYS A 89 38.47 1.67 29.49
CA LYS A 89 37.01 1.72 29.70
C LYS A 89 36.33 2.67 28.74
N GLN A 90 36.90 3.84 28.45
CA GLN A 90 36.37 4.79 27.46
C GLN A 90 36.39 4.21 26.05
N THR A 91 37.48 3.50 25.68
CA THR A 91 37.57 2.83 24.38
C THR A 91 36.54 1.71 24.27
N GLU A 92 36.28 0.95 25.34
CA GLU A 92 35.24 -0.05 25.38
C GLU A 92 33.84 0.56 25.16
N LEU A 93 33.51 1.64 25.86
CA LEU A 93 32.23 2.37 25.71
C LEU A 93 32.07 2.93 24.28
N LYS A 94 33.13 3.53 23.75
CA LYS A 94 33.13 4.02 22.37
C LYS A 94 32.85 2.88 21.35
N THR A 95 33.51 1.74 21.55
CA THR A 95 33.31 0.57 20.67
C THR A 95 31.86 0.05 20.75
N LEU A 96 31.25 0.07 21.93
CA LEU A 96 29.85 -0.33 22.09
C LEU A 96 28.89 0.66 21.44
N ASP A 97 29.17 1.96 21.54
CA ASP A 97 28.37 2.99 20.86
C ASP A 97 28.45 2.85 19.33
N GLU A 98 29.66 2.67 18.80
CA GLU A 98 29.86 2.41 17.36
C GLU A 98 29.14 1.15 16.89
N LYS A 99 29.13 0.08 17.69
CA LYS A 99 28.38 -1.14 17.42
C LYS A 99 26.87 -0.91 17.42
N LEU A 100 26.36 -0.13 18.38
CA LEU A 100 24.94 0.24 18.44
C LEU A 100 24.51 0.99 17.18
N GLN A 101 25.29 2.00 16.77
CA GLN A 101 24.99 2.79 15.57
C GLN A 101 25.03 1.93 14.31
N SER A 102 26.08 1.11 14.14
CA SER A 102 26.23 0.19 13.02
C SER A 102 25.10 -0.86 12.97
N PHE A 103 24.71 -1.40 14.14
CA PHE A 103 23.61 -2.34 14.23
C PHE A 103 22.28 -1.71 13.82
N GLN A 104 22.01 -0.47 14.27
CA GLN A 104 20.79 0.26 13.91
C GLN A 104 20.67 0.45 12.39
N GLN A 105 21.76 0.87 11.74
CA GLN A 105 21.79 1.03 10.29
C GLN A 105 21.56 -0.32 9.58
N THR A 106 22.31 -1.35 9.98
CA THR A 106 22.19 -2.69 9.42
C THR A 106 20.79 -3.27 9.61
N ALA A 107 20.17 -3.06 10.77
CA ALA A 107 18.82 -3.50 11.06
C ALA A 107 17.81 -2.84 10.10
N GLN A 108 17.92 -1.53 9.90
CA GLN A 108 17.05 -0.81 8.99
C GLN A 108 17.15 -1.33 7.55
N GLU A 109 18.38 -1.53 7.05
CA GLU A 109 18.61 -2.09 5.71
C GLU A 109 18.03 -3.50 5.56
N LYS A 110 18.24 -4.36 6.57
CA LYS A 110 17.71 -5.73 6.56
C LYS A 110 16.20 -5.78 6.65
N ILE A 111 15.58 -4.92 7.46
CA ILE A 111 14.12 -4.83 7.56
C ILE A 111 13.51 -4.38 6.23
N GLN A 112 14.08 -3.37 5.57
CA GLN A 112 13.62 -2.92 4.26
C GLN A 112 13.78 -4.01 3.18
N ALA A 113 14.93 -4.69 3.17
CA ALA A 113 15.15 -5.81 2.24
C ALA A 113 14.16 -6.96 2.49
N LYS A 114 13.89 -7.32 3.75
CA LYS A 114 12.91 -8.34 4.12
C LYS A 114 11.50 -7.94 3.71
N GLN A 115 11.10 -6.69 3.97
CA GLN A 115 9.80 -6.16 3.56
C GLN A 115 9.61 -6.28 2.04
N LYS A 116 10.61 -5.82 1.27
CA LYS A 116 10.58 -5.94 -0.19
C LYS A 116 10.43 -7.40 -0.64
N ALA A 117 11.25 -8.30 -0.09
CA ALA A 117 11.23 -9.72 -0.45
C ALA A 117 9.88 -10.40 -0.12
N LEU A 118 9.19 -9.96 0.93
CA LEU A 118 7.88 -10.49 1.30
C LEU A 118 6.75 -9.93 0.43
N ILE A 119 6.82 -8.66 0.04
CA ILE A 119 5.75 -7.99 -0.70
C ILE A 119 5.85 -8.25 -2.21
N GLU A 120 7.04 -8.35 -2.77
CA GLU A 120 7.27 -8.53 -4.21
C GLU A 120 6.47 -9.71 -4.82
N PRO A 121 6.47 -10.93 -4.26
CA PRO A 121 5.69 -12.04 -4.82
C PRO A 121 4.18 -11.80 -4.76
N ILE A 122 3.70 -11.05 -3.76
CA ILE A 122 2.29 -10.69 -3.60
C ILE A 122 1.89 -9.68 -4.68
N THR A 123 2.73 -8.68 -4.92
CA THR A 123 2.55 -7.69 -5.98
C THR A 123 2.50 -8.36 -7.35
N VAL A 124 3.42 -9.26 -7.65
CA VAL A 124 3.43 -10.02 -8.90
C VAL A 124 2.14 -10.83 -9.09
N LYS A 125 1.65 -11.46 -8.02
CA LYS A 125 0.39 -12.20 -8.04
C LYS A 125 -0.81 -11.27 -8.29
N ALA A 126 -0.85 -10.11 -7.66
CA ALA A 126 -1.87 -9.10 -7.85
C ALA A 126 -1.87 -8.57 -9.29
N GLU A 127 -0.72 -8.20 -9.83
CA GLU A 127 -0.57 -7.74 -11.22
C GLU A 127 -1.03 -8.79 -12.23
N LYS A 128 -0.68 -10.06 -12.00
CA LYS A 128 -1.15 -11.16 -12.85
C LYS A 128 -2.67 -11.25 -12.85
N ALA A 129 -3.30 -11.18 -11.68
CA ALA A 129 -4.75 -11.20 -11.56
C ALA A 129 -5.40 -9.99 -12.26
N ILE A 130 -4.83 -8.79 -12.13
CA ILE A 130 -5.29 -7.57 -12.81
C ILE A 130 -5.25 -7.78 -14.33
N LYS A 131 -4.15 -8.27 -14.88
CA LYS A 131 -4.00 -8.55 -16.33
C LYS A 131 -5.01 -9.56 -16.82
N GLU A 132 -5.23 -10.65 -16.08
CA GLU A 132 -6.20 -11.69 -16.45
C GLU A 132 -7.64 -11.18 -16.41
N VAL A 133 -8.02 -10.42 -15.38
CA VAL A 133 -9.36 -9.83 -15.26
C VAL A 133 -9.58 -8.76 -16.33
N ALA A 134 -8.60 -7.92 -16.61
CA ALA A 134 -8.68 -6.92 -17.68
C ALA A 134 -8.91 -7.58 -19.04
N ALA A 135 -8.12 -8.59 -19.37
CA ALA A 135 -8.27 -9.32 -20.63
C ALA A 135 -9.64 -9.99 -20.76
N ALA A 136 -10.13 -10.65 -19.70
CA ALA A 136 -11.43 -11.33 -19.69
C ALA A 136 -12.61 -10.37 -19.86
N ASN A 137 -12.47 -9.09 -19.49
CA ASN A 137 -13.53 -8.08 -19.56
C ASN A 137 -13.34 -7.09 -20.73
N GLY A 138 -12.34 -7.28 -21.59
CA GLY A 138 -12.04 -6.41 -22.72
C GLY A 138 -11.61 -5.00 -22.29
N ILE A 139 -10.98 -4.88 -21.14
CA ILE A 139 -10.43 -3.63 -20.61
C ILE A 139 -9.05 -3.41 -21.22
N SER A 140 -8.88 -2.27 -21.90
CA SER A 140 -7.64 -1.95 -22.61
C SER A 140 -6.59 -1.31 -21.73
N TYR A 141 -7.02 -0.55 -20.72
CA TYR A 141 -6.13 0.17 -19.80
C TYR A 141 -6.66 0.07 -18.38
N VAL A 142 -5.75 -0.22 -17.45
CA VAL A 142 -6.04 -0.21 -16.00
C VAL A 142 -5.10 0.79 -15.34
N PHE A 143 -5.67 1.71 -14.59
CA PHE A 143 -4.94 2.72 -13.84
C PHE A 143 -4.90 2.35 -12.36
N ASP A 144 -3.72 2.45 -11.77
CA ASP A 144 -3.60 2.34 -10.32
C ASP A 144 -3.88 3.70 -9.67
N MET A 145 -4.90 3.76 -8.83
CA MET A 145 -5.30 5.01 -8.17
C MET A 145 -4.20 5.57 -7.26
N VAL A 146 -3.38 4.70 -6.67
CA VAL A 146 -2.31 5.12 -5.77
C VAL A 146 -1.18 5.82 -6.51
N SER A 147 -0.74 5.24 -7.63
CA SER A 147 0.42 5.73 -8.37
C SER A 147 0.09 6.84 -9.38
N THR A 148 -1.15 6.90 -9.88
CA THR A 148 -1.55 7.85 -10.94
C THR A 148 -2.19 9.13 -10.43
N GLY A 149 -2.50 9.23 -9.13
CA GLY A 149 -3.13 10.41 -8.53
C GLY A 149 -4.56 10.68 -9.03
N ILE A 150 -5.28 9.63 -9.45
CA ILE A 150 -6.70 9.76 -9.83
C ILE A 150 -7.51 10.11 -8.60
N ILE A 151 -8.14 11.29 -8.61
CA ILE A 151 -8.93 11.80 -7.48
C ILE A 151 -10.40 11.37 -7.58
N VAL A 152 -10.93 11.28 -8.81
CA VAL A 152 -12.32 10.91 -9.07
C VAL A 152 -12.37 9.94 -10.25
N ALA A 153 -13.09 8.85 -10.08
CA ALA A 153 -13.38 7.89 -11.14
C ALA A 153 -14.81 7.36 -11.00
N PRO A 154 -15.48 6.98 -12.12
CA PRO A 154 -16.79 6.40 -12.07
C PRO A 154 -16.79 5.05 -11.34
N PRO A 155 -17.73 4.78 -10.40
CA PRO A 155 -17.75 3.52 -9.65
C PRO A 155 -17.87 2.27 -10.52
N GLY A 156 -18.42 2.38 -11.72
CA GLY A 156 -18.59 1.28 -12.66
C GLY A 156 -17.28 0.78 -13.28
N ASP A 157 -16.20 1.56 -13.16
CA ASP A 157 -14.90 1.24 -13.73
C ASP A 157 -13.93 0.67 -12.68
N ASP A 158 -14.41 0.44 -11.44
CA ASP A 158 -13.63 -0.20 -10.35
C ASP A 158 -13.49 -1.71 -10.61
N MET A 159 -12.24 -2.16 -10.72
CA MET A 159 -11.92 -3.57 -10.90
C MET A 159 -11.86 -4.37 -9.59
N LEU A 160 -11.82 -3.71 -8.44
CA LEU A 160 -11.61 -4.37 -7.15
C LEU A 160 -12.66 -5.49 -6.86
N PRO A 161 -13.98 -5.33 -7.14
CA PRO A 161 -14.96 -6.39 -6.97
C PRO A 161 -14.67 -7.64 -7.82
N LEU A 162 -14.24 -7.45 -9.06
CA LEU A 162 -13.89 -8.54 -9.97
C LEU A 162 -12.64 -9.28 -9.49
N LEU A 163 -11.66 -8.52 -9.02
CA LEU A 163 -10.40 -9.07 -8.46
C LEU A 163 -10.63 -9.83 -7.17
N LYS A 164 -11.50 -9.32 -6.28
CA LYS A 164 -11.93 -10.04 -5.06
C LYS A 164 -12.53 -11.40 -5.41
N THR A 165 -13.37 -11.45 -6.42
CA THR A 165 -13.98 -12.71 -6.90
C THR A 165 -12.92 -13.65 -7.52
N LYS A 166 -12.06 -13.12 -8.39
CA LYS A 166 -10.99 -13.89 -9.07
C LYS A 166 -10.00 -14.52 -8.10
N LEU A 167 -9.64 -13.79 -7.05
CA LEU A 167 -8.66 -14.21 -6.05
C LEU A 167 -9.30 -14.91 -4.85
N ASN A 168 -10.63 -15.13 -4.84
CA ASN A 168 -11.40 -15.68 -3.72
C ASN A 168 -11.12 -14.96 -2.39
N LEU A 169 -10.98 -13.62 -2.46
CA LEU A 169 -10.73 -12.83 -1.27
C LEU A 169 -12.01 -12.73 -0.45
N LYS A 170 -11.92 -13.02 0.85
CA LYS A 170 -13.04 -12.82 1.76
C LYS A 170 -13.39 -11.33 1.78
N VAL A 171 -14.59 -10.99 1.37
CA VAL A 171 -15.14 -9.65 1.56
C VAL A 171 -15.30 -9.47 3.07
N ALA A 172 -14.34 -8.84 3.71
CA ALA A 172 -14.66 -8.18 4.97
C ALA A 172 -15.72 -7.15 4.58
N ALA A 173 -16.92 -7.29 5.15
CA ALA A 173 -18.02 -6.38 4.88
C ALA A 173 -17.50 -4.97 5.12
N SER A 174 -17.20 -4.25 4.04
CA SER A 174 -16.96 -2.82 4.08
C SER A 174 -18.23 -2.23 4.66
N ALA A 175 -18.12 -1.67 5.86
CA ALA A 175 -19.18 -0.87 6.43
C ALA A 175 -19.58 0.15 5.36
N PRO A 176 -20.89 0.31 5.04
CA PRO A 176 -21.29 1.31 4.09
C PRO A 176 -20.77 2.64 4.60
N ALA A 177 -20.05 3.36 3.75
CA ALA A 177 -19.68 4.74 4.01
C ALA A 177 -20.97 5.45 4.41
N ALA A 178 -21.08 5.81 5.68
CA ALA A 178 -22.19 6.56 6.21
C ALA A 178 -22.22 7.89 5.47
N GLY A 179 -23.02 7.96 4.41
CA GLY A 179 -23.45 9.18 3.80
C GLY A 179 -24.17 10.00 4.85
N GLY A 180 -23.43 10.82 5.56
CA GLY A 180 -23.96 11.77 6.51
C GLY A 180 -24.73 12.85 5.78
N ASN A 181 -26.02 12.71 5.69
CA ASN A 181 -26.90 13.85 5.53
C ASN A 181 -28.04 13.71 6.54
N ALA A 182 -27.82 14.21 7.72
CA ALA A 182 -28.88 14.55 8.65
C ALA A 182 -28.83 16.06 8.86
N GLY A 183 -29.53 16.78 7.97
CA GLY A 183 -29.96 18.12 8.25
C GLY A 183 -30.86 18.11 9.48
N GLY A 184 -30.29 18.30 10.64
CA GLY A 184 -30.98 18.58 11.91
C GLY A 184 -31.07 20.06 12.09
N THR A 185 -32.24 20.66 11.80
CA THR A 185 -32.59 22.01 12.19
C THR A 185 -32.47 22.17 13.70
N PRO A 186 -31.85 23.28 14.20
CA PRO A 186 -31.76 23.51 15.62
C PRO A 186 -33.15 23.93 16.17
N LYS A 187 -33.65 23.16 17.13
CA LYS A 187 -34.84 23.47 17.93
C LYS A 187 -34.54 24.69 18.80
N PRO A 188 -35.40 25.75 18.80
CA PRO A 188 -35.19 26.92 19.65
C PRO A 188 -35.33 26.58 21.15
N ALA A 189 -34.41 27.11 21.94
CA ALA A 189 -34.41 26.99 23.39
C ALA A 189 -35.62 27.75 24.02
N PRO A 190 -36.18 27.26 25.14
CA PRO A 190 -37.26 27.94 25.82
C PRO A 190 -36.76 29.20 26.53
N LYS A 191 -37.48 30.33 26.32
CA LYS A 191 -37.29 31.59 27.05
C LYS A 191 -37.62 31.38 28.53
N LYS A 192 -36.68 31.70 29.38
CA LYS A 192 -36.97 31.91 30.82
C LYS A 192 -37.65 33.26 30.99
N THR A 193 -38.89 33.28 31.48
CA THR A 193 -39.58 34.42 32.01
C THR A 193 -39.19 34.58 33.46
N ASN A 194 -38.85 35.79 33.77
CA ASN A 194 -38.69 36.51 35.01
C ASN A 194 -37.43 36.34 35.77
#